data_5132e2f90d96acf4cc397f8ad56a2572
#
_entry.id   5132e2f90d96acf4cc397f8ad56a2572
#
_cell.length_a   1.000
_cell.length_b   1.000
_cell.length_c   1.000
_cell.angle_alpha   90.00
_cell.angle_beta   90.00
_cell.angle_gamma   90.00
#
_symmetry.space_group_name_H-M   'P 1'
#
loop_
_entity.id
_entity.type
_entity.pdbx_description
1 polymer ?
#
loop_
_entity_poly.entity_id
_entity_poly.type
_entity_poly.pdbx_seq_one_letter_code
_entity_poly.pdbx_strand_id
1 'polypeptide(L)'
;MSRFPSIDVQRLRWFAAVAEELHFARAAKALHISRQKLSHTVIDLETELGTKLFVPGAQPTRLTDAGRELLREARDIIARTENETGTTAVAAPATLRIGFVPGVTVTKWERIWGRRFPDTPLELVALAQADQESALREGRVDMCFVRLPIDRDGMHAIPLYRELPVVVVSKDNEISLFEEVGMADLAGERLQDAGDIDAVKATIELVAAGVGVAIVPHSIARLHHRRDIVYRTVTDTDDTEIALVWPSTRTTDLVEEFIGVVRGRSEHSSRSPAGKGTEPEPRKPQSAGKRPRPARKPIPSRKKPARGRKR
;
A
#
# COMPACT_ATOMS: atom_id res chain seq x y z
N MET A 1 -35.39 21.79 11.66
CA MET A 1 -34.74 22.24 10.39
C MET A 1 -33.32 22.64 10.77
N SER A 2 -32.33 22.00 10.19
CA SER A 2 -30.92 22.34 10.44
C SER A 2 -30.63 23.74 9.92
N ARG A 3 -30.03 24.59 10.73
CA ARG A 3 -29.74 26.00 10.44
C ARG A 3 -28.50 26.16 9.54
N PHE A 4 -27.76 25.05 9.37
CA PHE A 4 -26.51 25.03 8.63
C PHE A 4 -26.64 24.18 7.36
N PRO A 5 -26.03 24.59 6.22
CA PRO A 5 -25.99 23.79 5.00
C PRO A 5 -25.33 22.43 5.27
N SER A 6 -25.49 21.45 4.38
CA SER A 6 -24.93 20.11 4.55
C SER A 6 -23.40 20.19 4.54
N ILE A 7 -22.82 20.29 5.74
CA ILE A 7 -21.38 20.37 5.98
C ILE A 7 -20.84 18.93 6.02
N ASP A 8 -19.70 18.70 5.38
CA ASP A 8 -18.98 17.43 5.43
C ASP A 8 -18.71 17.00 6.90
N VAL A 9 -19.08 15.77 7.24
CA VAL A 9 -18.96 15.21 8.60
C VAL A 9 -17.52 15.22 9.10
N GLN A 10 -16.54 15.05 8.20
CA GLN A 10 -15.12 15.10 8.54
C GLN A 10 -14.69 16.50 8.97
N ARG A 11 -15.21 17.54 8.32
CA ARG A 11 -14.95 18.95 8.70
C ARG A 11 -15.58 19.26 10.05
N LEU A 12 -16.78 18.73 10.34
CA LEU A 12 -17.44 18.84 11.64
C LEU A 12 -16.62 18.15 12.75
N ARG A 13 -16.08 16.96 12.50
CA ARG A 13 -15.19 16.26 13.45
C ARG A 13 -13.93 17.08 13.77
N TRP A 14 -13.30 17.69 12.77
CA TRP A 14 -12.12 18.52 12.97
C TRP A 14 -12.43 19.80 13.75
N PHE A 15 -13.56 20.43 13.45
CA PHE A 15 -14.03 21.58 14.22
C PHE A 15 -14.32 21.19 15.70
N ALA A 16 -15.04 20.10 15.93
CA ALA A 16 -15.37 19.58 17.25
C ALA A 16 -14.10 19.31 18.08
N ALA A 17 -13.10 18.67 17.48
CA ALA A 17 -11.82 18.41 18.16
C ALA A 17 -11.11 19.72 18.61
N VAL A 18 -11.11 20.78 17.78
CA VAL A 18 -10.55 22.08 18.18
C VAL A 18 -11.39 22.71 19.30
N ALA A 19 -12.70 22.58 19.24
CA ALA A 19 -13.64 23.13 20.20
C ALA A 19 -13.53 22.45 21.58
N GLU A 20 -13.21 21.16 21.62
CA GLU A 20 -13.01 20.38 22.84
C GLU A 20 -11.63 20.60 23.46
N GLU A 21 -10.58 20.61 22.65
CA GLU A 21 -9.21 20.84 23.10
C GLU A 21 -8.92 22.31 23.47
N LEU A 22 -9.73 23.25 22.98
CA LEU A 22 -9.53 24.70 23.06
C LEU A 22 -8.10 25.13 22.67
N HIS A 23 -7.45 24.30 21.81
CA HIS A 23 -6.07 24.51 21.41
C HIS A 23 -5.76 23.82 20.08
N PHE A 24 -5.57 24.61 19.00
CA PHE A 24 -5.34 24.11 17.65
C PHE A 24 -4.18 23.09 17.51
N ALA A 25 -3.06 23.32 18.23
CA ALA A 25 -1.93 22.41 18.14
C ALA A 25 -2.19 21.07 18.84
N ARG A 26 -2.95 21.03 19.94
CA ARG A 26 -3.34 19.79 20.61
C ARG A 26 -4.36 19.02 19.78
N ALA A 27 -5.38 19.70 19.27
CA ALA A 27 -6.37 19.11 18.38
C ALA A 27 -5.72 18.52 17.11
N ALA A 28 -4.81 19.26 16.47
CA ALA A 28 -4.08 18.78 15.31
C ALA A 28 -3.23 17.53 15.62
N LYS A 29 -2.61 17.49 16.80
CA LYS A 29 -1.87 16.32 17.28
C LYS A 29 -2.79 15.13 17.54
N ALA A 30 -3.92 15.34 18.19
CA ALA A 30 -4.92 14.29 18.45
C ALA A 30 -5.52 13.72 17.15
N LEU A 31 -5.72 14.59 16.15
CA LEU A 31 -6.23 14.22 14.83
C LEU A 31 -5.16 13.71 13.85
N HIS A 32 -3.87 13.66 14.27
CA HIS A 32 -2.73 13.29 13.43
C HIS A 32 -2.61 14.07 12.10
N ILE A 33 -3.00 15.36 12.11
CA ILE A 33 -2.91 16.26 10.95
C ILE A 33 -2.02 17.46 11.24
N SER A 34 -1.60 18.18 10.19
CA SER A 34 -0.84 19.41 10.39
C SER A 34 -1.74 20.52 10.96
N ARG A 35 -1.19 21.33 11.88
CA ARG A 35 -1.89 22.50 12.42
C ARG A 35 -2.37 23.46 11.34
N GLN A 36 -1.58 23.61 10.27
CA GLN A 36 -1.92 24.45 9.14
C GLN A 36 -3.17 23.96 8.42
N LYS A 37 -3.26 22.65 8.11
CA LYS A 37 -4.43 22.01 7.48
C LYS A 37 -5.67 22.21 8.34
N LEU A 38 -5.57 21.95 9.65
CA LEU A 38 -6.67 22.13 10.59
C LEU A 38 -7.16 23.60 10.66
N SER A 39 -6.22 24.55 10.72
CA SER A 39 -6.54 25.99 10.74
C SER A 39 -7.23 26.43 9.46
N HIS A 40 -6.75 25.99 8.28
CA HIS A 40 -7.40 26.29 7.01
C HIS A 40 -8.83 25.74 6.95
N THR A 41 -9.03 24.48 7.34
CA THR A 41 -10.38 23.88 7.34
C THR A 41 -11.36 24.65 8.23
N VAL A 42 -10.92 25.13 9.39
CA VAL A 42 -11.76 25.94 10.27
C VAL A 42 -12.06 27.30 9.64
N ILE A 43 -11.08 27.96 9.03
CA ILE A 43 -11.26 29.23 8.33
C ILE A 43 -12.23 29.09 7.16
N ASP A 44 -12.09 28.03 6.38
CA ASP A 44 -12.98 27.72 5.24
C ASP A 44 -14.41 27.48 5.74
N LEU A 45 -14.57 26.77 6.88
CA LEU A 45 -15.87 26.54 7.51
C LEU A 45 -16.50 27.86 8.01
N GLU A 46 -15.73 28.74 8.65
CA GLU A 46 -16.17 30.07 9.07
C GLU A 46 -16.60 30.95 7.88
N THR A 47 -15.88 30.83 6.76
CA THR A 47 -16.17 31.58 5.53
C THR A 47 -17.46 31.09 4.89
N GLU A 48 -17.66 29.79 4.81
CA GLU A 48 -18.86 29.16 4.28
C GLU A 48 -20.11 29.48 5.10
N LEU A 49 -19.97 29.53 6.42
CA LEU A 49 -21.04 29.86 7.37
C LEU A 49 -21.26 31.38 7.52
N GLY A 50 -20.37 32.20 7.01
CA GLY A 50 -20.41 33.66 7.15
C GLY A 50 -20.29 34.17 8.59
N THR A 51 -19.78 33.32 9.51
CA THR A 51 -19.67 33.67 10.94
C THR A 51 -18.42 33.10 11.56
N LYS A 52 -17.88 33.80 12.59
CA LYS A 52 -16.74 33.32 13.36
C LYS A 52 -17.18 32.30 14.39
N LEU A 53 -16.51 31.14 14.40
CA LEU A 53 -16.75 30.04 15.35
C LEU A 53 -15.87 30.13 16.58
N PHE A 54 -14.69 30.74 16.41
CA PHE A 54 -13.77 31.05 17.51
C PHE A 54 -13.56 32.55 17.65
N VAL A 55 -13.36 32.99 18.89
CA VAL A 55 -13.09 34.41 19.21
C VAL A 55 -11.69 34.75 18.68
N PRO A 56 -11.56 35.73 17.77
CA PRO A 56 -10.27 36.08 17.19
C PRO A 56 -9.28 36.53 18.27
N GLY A 57 -8.07 36.02 18.24
CA GLY A 57 -6.99 36.43 19.15
C GLY A 57 -7.12 35.98 20.60
N ALA A 58 -8.16 35.24 20.98
CA ALA A 58 -8.34 34.74 22.33
C ALA A 58 -7.26 33.70 22.70
N GLN A 59 -6.60 33.91 23.85
CA GLN A 59 -5.67 32.94 24.44
C GLN A 59 -6.08 32.72 25.91
N PRO A 60 -6.54 31.50 26.28
CA PRO A 60 -6.76 30.32 25.43
C PRO A 60 -7.88 30.51 24.39
N THR A 61 -7.89 29.67 23.35
CA THR A 61 -8.93 29.65 22.30
C THR A 61 -10.31 29.53 22.94
N ARG A 62 -11.28 30.36 22.49
CA ARG A 62 -12.66 30.38 23.00
C ARG A 62 -13.65 30.30 21.84
N LEU A 63 -14.74 29.55 22.03
CA LEU A 63 -15.85 29.51 21.10
C LEU A 63 -16.70 30.79 21.18
N THR A 64 -17.20 31.23 20.03
CA THR A 64 -18.31 32.19 19.94
C THR A 64 -19.64 31.50 20.29
N ASP A 65 -20.76 32.27 20.37
CA ASP A 65 -22.10 31.68 20.52
C ASP A 65 -22.44 30.79 19.34
N ALA A 66 -22.13 31.22 18.11
CA ALA A 66 -22.28 30.44 16.91
C ALA A 66 -21.41 29.16 16.94
N GLY A 67 -20.17 29.24 17.46
CA GLY A 67 -19.32 28.09 17.65
C GLY A 67 -19.87 27.07 18.65
N ARG A 68 -20.50 27.54 19.75
CA ARG A 68 -21.17 26.66 20.71
C ARG A 68 -22.41 25.97 20.14
N GLU A 69 -23.17 26.69 19.33
CA GLU A 69 -24.36 26.17 18.63
C GLU A 69 -23.95 25.09 17.61
N LEU A 70 -22.97 25.40 16.76
CA LEU A 70 -22.44 24.45 15.80
C LEU A 70 -21.83 23.20 16.47
N LEU A 71 -21.16 23.34 17.62
CA LEU A 71 -20.59 22.19 18.35
C LEU A 71 -21.68 21.22 18.82
N ARG A 72 -22.81 21.74 19.31
CA ARG A 72 -23.95 20.89 19.68
C ARG A 72 -24.50 20.13 18.49
N GLU A 73 -24.76 20.85 17.38
CA GLU A 73 -25.29 20.25 16.14
C GLU A 73 -24.30 19.27 15.51
N ALA A 74 -23.00 19.61 15.50
CA ALA A 74 -21.95 18.73 15.02
C ALA A 74 -21.90 17.40 15.81
N ARG A 75 -22.02 17.46 17.14
CA ARG A 75 -22.10 16.24 17.98
C ARG A 75 -23.31 15.39 17.64
N ASP A 76 -24.47 16.01 17.44
CA ASP A 76 -25.71 15.31 17.06
C ASP A 76 -25.60 14.68 15.68
N ILE A 77 -24.99 15.35 14.71
CA ILE A 77 -24.75 14.82 13.36
C ILE A 77 -23.76 13.68 13.40
N ILE A 78 -22.63 13.86 14.08
CA ILE A 78 -21.60 12.82 14.23
C ILE A 78 -22.21 11.58 14.89
N ALA A 79 -22.95 11.74 16.00
CA ALA A 79 -23.61 10.63 16.70
C ALA A 79 -24.66 9.92 15.82
N ARG A 80 -25.45 10.65 15.03
CA ARG A 80 -26.41 10.04 14.07
C ARG A 80 -25.68 9.28 12.98
N THR A 81 -24.64 9.84 12.39
CA THR A 81 -23.84 9.17 11.36
C THR A 81 -23.17 7.90 11.93
N GLU A 82 -22.74 7.92 13.17
CA GLU A 82 -22.18 6.75 13.86
C GLU A 82 -23.25 5.69 14.19
N ASN A 83 -24.46 6.11 14.50
CA ASN A 83 -25.61 5.20 14.73
C ASN A 83 -26.17 4.62 13.41
N GLU A 84 -26.19 5.39 12.32
CA GLU A 84 -26.65 4.92 11.00
C GLU A 84 -25.63 3.98 10.34
N THR A 85 -24.35 4.11 10.66
CA THR A 85 -23.31 3.16 10.25
C THR A 85 -23.18 1.94 11.18
N GLY A 86 -24.04 1.83 12.19
CA GLY A 86 -24.24 0.61 12.98
C GLY A 86 -23.00 0.13 13.74
N THR A 87 -22.34 1.02 14.51
CA THR A 87 -21.31 0.53 15.42
C THR A 87 -21.21 1.41 16.67
N THR A 88 -21.96 1.07 17.72
CA THR A 88 -21.50 1.25 19.10
C THR A 88 -20.34 0.28 19.30
N ALA A 89 -19.12 0.71 19.02
CA ALA A 89 -17.92 0.02 19.47
C ALA A 89 -17.01 1.07 20.13
N VAL A 90 -16.64 0.81 21.37
CA VAL A 90 -15.31 1.16 21.88
C VAL A 90 -14.38 1.10 20.68
N ALA A 91 -13.69 2.19 20.34
CA ALA A 91 -12.90 2.30 19.13
C ALA A 91 -12.01 1.07 18.97
N ALA A 92 -12.51 0.08 18.22
CA ALA A 92 -11.69 -1.02 17.78
C ALA A 92 -10.52 -0.40 17.01
N PRO A 93 -9.30 -0.85 17.20
CA PRO A 93 -8.15 -0.32 16.49
C PRO A 93 -8.52 -0.30 14.99
N ALA A 94 -8.31 0.85 14.35
CA ALA A 94 -8.67 1.02 12.94
C ALA A 94 -7.97 -0.08 12.14
N THR A 95 -8.74 -1.01 11.57
CA THR A 95 -8.21 -2.15 10.82
C THR A 95 -8.04 -1.74 9.37
N LEU A 96 -6.88 -2.03 8.77
CA LEU A 96 -6.64 -1.82 7.36
C LEU A 96 -6.94 -3.12 6.59
N ARG A 97 -7.91 -3.07 5.67
CA ARG A 97 -8.36 -4.23 4.87
C ARG A 97 -7.66 -4.20 3.51
N ILE A 98 -6.86 -5.22 3.25
CA ILE A 98 -6.09 -5.37 2.02
C ILE A 98 -6.62 -6.55 1.21
N GLY A 99 -7.24 -6.25 0.06
CA GLY A 99 -7.64 -7.26 -0.91
C GLY A 99 -6.45 -7.76 -1.72
N PHE A 100 -6.54 -9.00 -2.20
CA PHE A 100 -5.57 -9.55 -3.15
C PHE A 100 -6.21 -10.61 -4.05
N VAL A 101 -5.83 -10.59 -5.33
CA VAL A 101 -6.32 -11.54 -6.35
C VAL A 101 -5.51 -12.84 -6.35
N PRO A 102 -6.01 -13.93 -6.99
CA PRO A 102 -5.31 -15.21 -7.06
C PRO A 102 -3.88 -15.06 -7.60
N GLY A 103 -2.94 -15.81 -7.02
CA GLY A 103 -1.53 -15.82 -7.38
C GLY A 103 -0.67 -14.75 -6.68
N VAL A 104 -1.26 -13.69 -6.14
CA VAL A 104 -0.52 -12.66 -5.40
C VAL A 104 -0.18 -13.15 -3.99
N THR A 105 1.08 -13.00 -3.58
CA THR A 105 1.57 -13.38 -2.25
C THR A 105 1.80 -12.14 -1.39
N VAL A 106 1.01 -11.95 -0.35
CA VAL A 106 1.02 -10.76 0.51
C VAL A 106 1.77 -10.92 1.84
N THR A 107 2.16 -12.16 2.19
CA THR A 107 2.80 -12.52 3.48
C THR A 107 4.02 -11.67 3.84
N LYS A 108 4.79 -11.21 2.84
CA LYS A 108 5.94 -10.34 3.06
C LYS A 108 5.52 -9.02 3.70
N TRP A 109 4.49 -8.40 3.17
CA TRP A 109 4.00 -7.08 3.63
C TRP A 109 3.23 -7.20 4.94
N GLU A 110 2.44 -8.25 5.11
CA GLU A 110 1.78 -8.60 6.37
C GLU A 110 2.79 -8.68 7.53
N ARG A 111 3.88 -9.43 7.34
CA ARG A 111 4.93 -9.57 8.35
C ARG A 111 5.64 -8.24 8.65
N ILE A 112 5.88 -7.39 7.64
CA ILE A 112 6.49 -6.08 7.84
C ILE A 112 5.53 -5.18 8.60
N TRP A 113 4.24 -5.18 8.22
CA TRP A 113 3.20 -4.40 8.87
C TRP A 113 3.07 -4.77 10.35
N GLY A 114 2.89 -6.05 10.68
CA GLY A 114 2.72 -6.50 12.06
C GLY A 114 3.91 -6.19 12.97
N ARG A 115 5.13 -6.07 12.41
CA ARG A 115 6.30 -5.60 13.20
C ARG A 115 6.31 -4.09 13.42
N ARG A 116 5.83 -3.30 12.45
CA ARG A 116 5.84 -1.83 12.52
C ARG A 116 4.63 -1.25 13.24
N PHE A 117 3.49 -1.91 13.13
CA PHE A 117 2.20 -1.46 13.64
C PHE A 117 1.51 -2.58 14.42
N PRO A 118 2.09 -3.04 15.57
CA PRO A 118 1.57 -4.18 16.33
C PRO A 118 0.14 -3.95 16.85
N ASP A 119 -0.21 -2.70 17.12
CA ASP A 119 -1.52 -2.31 17.66
C ASP A 119 -2.56 -2.02 16.57
N THR A 120 -2.18 -2.13 15.29
CA THR A 120 -3.06 -1.85 14.16
C THR A 120 -3.23 -3.12 13.32
N PRO A 121 -4.36 -3.83 13.44
CA PRO A 121 -4.61 -5.05 12.68
C PRO A 121 -4.57 -4.81 11.17
N LEU A 122 -3.98 -5.76 10.44
CA LEU A 122 -4.07 -5.87 8.99
C LEU A 122 -4.99 -7.05 8.66
N GLU A 123 -6.09 -6.78 7.98
CA GLU A 123 -7.00 -7.81 7.50
C GLU A 123 -6.70 -8.11 6.04
N LEU A 124 -6.38 -9.36 5.73
CA LEU A 124 -6.10 -9.83 4.38
C LEU A 124 -7.34 -10.51 3.81
N VAL A 125 -7.87 -9.97 2.71
CA VAL A 125 -9.09 -10.45 2.06
C VAL A 125 -8.76 -11.04 0.70
N ALA A 126 -8.85 -12.37 0.56
CA ALA A 126 -8.72 -13.02 -0.73
C ALA A 126 -9.98 -12.72 -1.58
N LEU A 127 -9.77 -12.23 -2.80
CA LEU A 127 -10.83 -11.85 -3.72
C LEU A 127 -10.74 -12.68 -5.00
N ALA A 128 -11.88 -12.95 -5.63
CA ALA A 128 -11.90 -13.36 -7.03
C ALA A 128 -11.37 -12.22 -7.90
N GLN A 129 -10.70 -12.54 -9.01
CA GLN A 129 -10.22 -11.50 -9.93
C GLN A 129 -11.38 -10.67 -10.48
N ALA A 130 -12.51 -11.29 -10.74
CA ALA A 130 -13.72 -10.59 -11.20
C ALA A 130 -14.23 -9.55 -10.19
N ASP A 131 -13.96 -9.72 -8.90
CA ASP A 131 -14.43 -8.85 -7.82
C ASP A 131 -13.45 -7.72 -7.45
N GLN A 132 -12.27 -7.67 -8.04
CA GLN A 132 -11.18 -6.76 -7.62
C GLN A 132 -11.57 -5.27 -7.68
N GLU A 133 -12.37 -4.85 -8.66
CA GLU A 133 -12.81 -3.47 -8.81
C GLU A 133 -14.01 -3.16 -7.90
N SER A 134 -15.01 -4.03 -7.89
CA SER A 134 -16.22 -3.86 -7.09
C SER A 134 -15.89 -3.83 -5.59
N ALA A 135 -14.96 -4.66 -5.14
CA ALA A 135 -14.50 -4.69 -3.75
C ALA A 135 -13.91 -3.34 -3.29
N LEU A 136 -13.18 -2.65 -4.16
CA LEU A 136 -12.63 -1.31 -3.90
C LEU A 136 -13.73 -0.24 -3.93
N ARG A 137 -14.59 -0.25 -4.95
CA ARG A 137 -15.65 0.75 -5.13
C ARG A 137 -16.68 0.68 -4.00
N GLU A 138 -17.09 -0.52 -3.59
CA GLU A 138 -18.03 -0.78 -2.50
C GLU A 138 -17.43 -0.62 -1.11
N GLY A 139 -16.09 -0.51 -1.00
CA GLY A 139 -15.39 -0.38 0.28
C GLY A 139 -15.35 -1.67 1.09
N ARG A 140 -15.44 -2.83 0.44
CA ARG A 140 -15.18 -4.12 1.09
C ARG A 140 -13.72 -4.24 1.51
N VAL A 141 -12.82 -3.60 0.75
CA VAL A 141 -11.39 -3.45 1.08
C VAL A 141 -10.96 -1.99 0.92
N ASP A 142 -9.92 -1.60 1.63
CA ASP A 142 -9.38 -0.24 1.60
C ASP A 142 -8.34 -0.08 0.48
N MET A 143 -7.57 -1.14 0.21
CA MET A 143 -6.62 -1.27 -0.89
C MET A 143 -6.71 -2.69 -1.45
N CYS A 144 -6.27 -2.87 -2.71
CA CYS A 144 -6.24 -4.19 -3.33
C CYS A 144 -4.98 -4.36 -4.20
N PHE A 145 -4.36 -5.52 -4.11
CA PHE A 145 -3.41 -6.00 -5.11
C PHE A 145 -4.20 -6.59 -6.27
N VAL A 146 -4.25 -5.86 -7.38
CA VAL A 146 -5.05 -6.19 -8.56
C VAL A 146 -4.18 -6.65 -9.71
N ARG A 147 -4.75 -7.46 -10.61
CA ARG A 147 -4.16 -7.78 -11.92
C ARG A 147 -4.75 -6.84 -12.97
N LEU A 148 -3.88 -6.10 -13.65
CA LEU A 148 -4.28 -5.19 -14.70
C LEU A 148 -4.67 -5.96 -16.00
N PRO A 149 -5.55 -5.37 -16.85
CA PRO A 149 -6.13 -4.06 -16.76
C PRO A 149 -7.35 -3.98 -15.80
N ILE A 150 -7.60 -2.79 -15.25
CA ILE A 150 -8.82 -2.43 -14.51
C ILE A 150 -9.26 -1.02 -14.93
N ASP A 151 -10.54 -0.69 -14.68
CA ASP A 151 -10.99 0.70 -14.75
C ASP A 151 -10.40 1.50 -13.57
N ARG A 152 -9.60 2.53 -13.87
CA ARG A 152 -8.88 3.37 -12.90
C ARG A 152 -9.59 4.66 -12.53
N ASP A 153 -10.81 4.89 -13.05
CA ASP A 153 -11.50 6.14 -12.73
C ASP A 153 -11.73 6.28 -11.22
N GLY A 154 -11.29 7.41 -10.67
CA GLY A 154 -11.32 7.68 -9.23
C GLY A 154 -10.37 6.83 -8.37
N MET A 155 -9.37 6.16 -8.96
CA MET A 155 -8.44 5.29 -8.25
C MET A 155 -6.98 5.72 -8.43
N HIS A 156 -6.20 5.55 -7.38
CA HIS A 156 -4.74 5.57 -7.43
C HIS A 156 -4.21 4.17 -7.67
N ALA A 157 -3.13 4.04 -8.44
CA ALA A 157 -2.47 2.77 -8.70
C ALA A 157 -0.95 2.92 -8.61
N ILE A 158 -0.30 1.95 -7.99
CA ILE A 158 1.17 1.79 -7.98
C ILE A 158 1.49 0.47 -8.65
N PRO A 159 2.08 0.47 -9.86
CA PRO A 159 2.62 -0.73 -10.48
C PRO A 159 3.67 -1.36 -9.57
N LEU A 160 3.63 -2.69 -9.42
CA LEU A 160 4.53 -3.41 -8.53
C LEU A 160 5.50 -4.32 -9.26
N TYR A 161 4.96 -5.21 -10.09
CA TYR A 161 5.76 -6.15 -10.87
C TYR A 161 4.94 -6.71 -12.05
N ARG A 162 5.66 -7.25 -13.01
CA ARG A 162 5.08 -7.99 -14.13
C ARG A 162 5.16 -9.49 -13.88
N GLU A 163 4.18 -10.21 -14.38
CA GLU A 163 4.10 -11.66 -14.37
C GLU A 163 4.31 -12.16 -15.79
N LEU A 164 5.34 -12.99 -15.97
CA LEU A 164 5.60 -13.62 -17.25
C LEU A 164 4.46 -14.57 -17.63
N PRO A 165 4.03 -14.60 -18.88
CA PRO A 165 3.14 -15.62 -19.39
C PRO A 165 3.88 -16.97 -19.43
N VAL A 166 3.19 -18.02 -19.01
CA VAL A 166 3.70 -19.40 -19.12
C VAL A 166 2.65 -20.28 -19.74
N VAL A 167 3.08 -21.21 -20.60
CA VAL A 167 2.23 -22.31 -21.06
C VAL A 167 2.33 -23.45 -20.05
N VAL A 168 1.17 -23.93 -19.60
CA VAL A 168 1.03 -25.12 -18.77
C VAL A 168 0.75 -26.29 -19.69
N VAL A 169 1.50 -27.38 -19.52
CA VAL A 169 1.40 -28.60 -20.34
C VAL A 169 1.47 -29.84 -19.44
N SER A 170 0.91 -30.96 -19.91
CA SER A 170 1.18 -32.27 -19.31
C SER A 170 2.67 -32.59 -19.39
N LYS A 171 3.21 -33.34 -18.45
CA LYS A 171 4.61 -33.82 -18.50
C LYS A 171 4.90 -34.70 -19.70
N ASP A 172 3.88 -35.39 -20.21
CA ASP A 172 4.01 -36.28 -21.34
C ASP A 172 3.93 -35.55 -22.71
N ASN A 173 3.64 -34.23 -22.68
CA ASN A 173 3.61 -33.42 -23.89
C ASN A 173 5.04 -33.01 -24.29
N GLU A 174 5.33 -32.98 -25.60
CA GLU A 174 6.65 -32.66 -26.16
C GLU A 174 7.13 -31.25 -25.76
N ILE A 175 6.22 -30.31 -25.60
CA ILE A 175 6.52 -28.94 -25.13
C ILE A 175 7.21 -28.97 -23.76
N SER A 176 7.00 -29.99 -22.95
CA SER A 176 7.65 -30.14 -21.63
C SER A 176 9.18 -30.23 -21.73
N LEU A 177 9.74 -30.55 -22.88
CA LEU A 177 11.18 -30.71 -23.13
C LEU A 177 11.89 -29.37 -23.43
N PHE A 178 11.15 -28.33 -23.78
CA PHE A 178 11.71 -26.99 -24.05
C PHE A 178 11.98 -26.24 -22.72
N GLU A 179 12.88 -25.27 -22.75
CA GLU A 179 13.07 -24.30 -21.62
C GLU A 179 12.14 -23.11 -21.77
N GLU A 180 12.00 -22.60 -22.98
CA GLU A 180 11.14 -21.48 -23.37
C GLU A 180 10.47 -21.82 -24.69
N VAL A 181 9.33 -21.23 -24.99
CA VAL A 181 8.57 -21.45 -26.23
C VAL A 181 8.01 -20.12 -26.76
N GLY A 182 7.80 -20.05 -28.07
CA GLY A 182 7.02 -19.01 -28.72
C GLY A 182 5.64 -19.52 -29.12
N MET A 183 4.72 -18.62 -29.51
CA MET A 183 3.40 -18.99 -30.00
C MET A 183 3.45 -19.90 -31.23
N ALA A 184 4.51 -19.78 -32.04
CA ALA A 184 4.72 -20.63 -33.19
C ALA A 184 4.94 -22.11 -32.81
N ASP A 185 5.59 -22.36 -31.68
CA ASP A 185 5.83 -23.70 -31.16
C ASP A 185 4.54 -24.37 -30.65
N LEU A 186 3.54 -23.54 -30.31
CA LEU A 186 2.22 -23.97 -29.83
C LEU A 186 1.19 -24.13 -30.96
N ALA A 187 1.54 -23.85 -32.22
CA ALA A 187 0.60 -23.85 -33.34
C ALA A 187 -0.08 -25.22 -33.59
N GLY A 188 0.58 -26.32 -33.20
CA GLY A 188 0.03 -27.68 -33.27
C GLY A 188 -0.79 -28.11 -32.06
N GLU A 189 -0.79 -27.34 -31.01
CA GLU A 189 -1.44 -27.66 -29.73
C GLU A 189 -2.88 -27.14 -29.67
N ARG A 190 -3.71 -27.84 -28.92
CA ARG A 190 -5.05 -27.35 -28.59
C ARG A 190 -4.94 -26.37 -27.43
N LEU A 191 -5.00 -25.09 -27.74
CA LEU A 191 -5.01 -24.05 -26.69
C LEU A 191 -6.36 -24.01 -25.97
N GLN A 192 -6.36 -24.23 -24.67
CA GLN A 192 -7.51 -24.12 -23.80
C GLN A 192 -7.70 -22.65 -23.37
N ASP A 193 -8.96 -22.22 -23.21
CA ASP A 193 -9.26 -20.90 -22.68
C ASP A 193 -8.90 -20.83 -21.19
N ALA A 194 -8.07 -19.89 -20.83
CA ALA A 194 -7.63 -19.57 -19.46
C ALA A 194 -7.82 -18.08 -19.13
N GLY A 195 -8.64 -17.36 -19.89
CA GLY A 195 -8.92 -15.93 -19.68
C GLY A 195 -9.64 -15.67 -18.37
N ASP A 196 -10.50 -16.57 -17.93
CA ASP A 196 -11.12 -16.54 -16.61
C ASP A 196 -10.19 -17.17 -15.56
N ILE A 197 -9.42 -16.32 -14.86
CA ILE A 197 -8.49 -16.76 -13.81
C ILE A 197 -9.22 -17.42 -12.63
N ASP A 198 -10.44 -17.04 -12.34
CA ASP A 198 -11.20 -17.60 -11.23
C ASP A 198 -11.68 -19.04 -11.54
N ALA A 199 -11.90 -19.36 -12.81
CA ALA A 199 -12.27 -20.69 -13.29
C ALA A 199 -11.08 -21.54 -13.76
N VAL A 200 -9.86 -21.00 -13.82
CA VAL A 200 -8.66 -21.59 -14.44
C VAL A 200 -8.27 -22.98 -13.89
N LYS A 201 -8.70 -23.30 -12.67
CA LYS A 201 -8.44 -24.60 -12.06
C LYS A 201 -8.96 -25.74 -12.93
N ALA A 202 -10.18 -25.62 -13.48
CA ALA A 202 -10.77 -26.61 -14.36
C ALA A 202 -9.97 -26.76 -15.67
N THR A 203 -9.52 -25.64 -16.24
CA THR A 203 -8.65 -25.63 -17.42
C THR A 203 -7.33 -26.38 -17.17
N ILE A 204 -6.70 -26.15 -16.01
CA ILE A 204 -5.45 -26.84 -15.62
C ILE A 204 -5.71 -28.36 -15.41
N GLU A 205 -6.87 -28.74 -14.91
CA GLU A 205 -7.25 -30.15 -14.78
C GLU A 205 -7.38 -30.84 -16.17
N LEU A 206 -7.94 -30.13 -17.16
CA LEU A 206 -7.99 -30.63 -18.55
C LEU A 206 -6.59 -30.79 -19.14
N VAL A 207 -5.70 -29.82 -18.95
CA VAL A 207 -4.31 -29.87 -19.36
C VAL A 207 -3.58 -31.05 -18.73
N ALA A 208 -3.79 -31.28 -17.44
CA ALA A 208 -3.19 -32.42 -16.73
C ALA A 208 -3.67 -33.75 -17.24
N ALA A 209 -4.92 -33.82 -17.73
CA ALA A 209 -5.47 -35.01 -18.41
C ALA A 209 -4.99 -35.16 -19.89
N GLY A 210 -4.08 -34.30 -20.36
CA GLY A 210 -3.55 -34.33 -21.73
C GLY A 210 -4.47 -33.70 -22.79
N VAL A 211 -5.46 -32.90 -22.37
CA VAL A 211 -6.39 -32.23 -23.28
C VAL A 211 -5.87 -30.83 -23.62
N GLY A 212 -4.77 -30.79 -24.42
CA GLY A 212 -4.17 -29.54 -24.89
C GLY A 212 -3.30 -28.82 -23.86
N VAL A 213 -3.12 -27.52 -24.06
CA VAL A 213 -2.23 -26.64 -23.26
C VAL A 213 -2.96 -25.37 -22.89
N ALA A 214 -2.48 -24.62 -21.87
CA ALA A 214 -3.07 -23.37 -21.46
C ALA A 214 -2.00 -22.32 -21.15
N ILE A 215 -2.19 -21.08 -21.60
CA ILE A 215 -1.31 -19.95 -21.26
C ILE A 215 -1.93 -19.19 -20.09
N VAL A 216 -1.14 -19.03 -19.01
CA VAL A 216 -1.56 -18.34 -17.79
C VAL A 216 -0.41 -17.50 -17.23
N PRO A 217 -0.67 -16.52 -16.37
CA PRO A 217 0.37 -15.86 -15.59
C PRO A 217 1.16 -16.88 -14.74
N HIS A 218 2.47 -16.69 -14.62
CA HIS A 218 3.34 -17.60 -13.88
C HIS A 218 2.88 -17.86 -12.43
N SER A 219 2.34 -16.83 -11.76
CA SER A 219 1.81 -16.96 -10.39
C SER A 219 0.63 -17.92 -10.32
N ILE A 220 -0.20 -17.95 -11.35
CA ILE A 220 -1.36 -18.85 -11.47
C ILE A 220 -0.91 -20.29 -11.72
N ALA A 221 0.07 -20.50 -12.60
CA ALA A 221 0.68 -21.83 -12.80
C ALA A 221 1.27 -22.38 -11.48
N ARG A 222 1.91 -21.52 -10.68
CA ARG A 222 2.42 -21.90 -9.36
C ARG A 222 1.32 -22.17 -8.33
N LEU A 223 0.25 -21.39 -8.34
CA LEU A 223 -0.90 -21.56 -7.44
C LEU A 223 -1.56 -22.94 -7.65
N HIS A 224 -1.64 -23.38 -8.90
CA HIS A 224 -2.24 -24.67 -9.29
C HIS A 224 -1.19 -25.74 -9.61
N HIS A 225 0.00 -25.64 -8.99
CA HIS A 225 1.07 -26.61 -9.22
C HIS A 225 0.63 -28.05 -8.92
N ARG A 226 0.95 -28.97 -9.84
CA ARG A 226 0.66 -30.41 -9.75
C ARG A 226 1.89 -31.21 -10.20
N ARG A 227 1.94 -32.48 -9.86
CA ARG A 227 3.05 -33.37 -10.22
C ARG A 227 3.03 -33.81 -11.67
N ASP A 228 1.86 -33.79 -12.31
CA ASP A 228 1.57 -34.27 -13.65
C ASP A 228 1.65 -33.18 -14.74
N ILE A 229 1.91 -31.92 -14.34
CA ILE A 229 2.10 -30.81 -15.27
C ILE A 229 3.47 -30.15 -15.07
N VAL A 230 3.89 -29.43 -16.10
CA VAL A 230 5.01 -28.50 -16.09
C VAL A 230 4.58 -27.18 -16.75
N TYR A 231 5.33 -26.12 -16.57
CA TYR A 231 5.11 -24.88 -17.29
C TYR A 231 6.41 -24.34 -17.89
N ARG A 232 6.30 -23.63 -19.03
CA ARG A 232 7.41 -23.05 -19.80
C ARG A 232 7.07 -21.61 -20.11
N THR A 233 8.07 -20.73 -20.05
CA THR A 233 7.89 -19.31 -20.38
C THR A 233 7.51 -19.17 -21.86
N VAL A 234 6.50 -18.34 -22.13
CA VAL A 234 6.14 -17.94 -23.49
C VAL A 234 6.78 -16.58 -23.76
N THR A 235 7.61 -16.49 -24.81
CA THR A 235 8.50 -15.34 -25.01
C THR A 235 7.91 -14.20 -25.84
N ASP A 236 6.82 -14.46 -26.57
CA ASP A 236 6.22 -13.57 -27.56
C ASP A 236 4.75 -13.23 -27.28
N THR A 237 4.35 -13.28 -26.01
CA THR A 237 3.05 -12.82 -25.52
C THR A 237 3.23 -11.76 -24.44
N ASP A 238 2.20 -10.93 -24.24
CA ASP A 238 2.24 -9.83 -23.28
C ASP A 238 2.27 -10.33 -21.82
N ASP A 239 3.10 -9.66 -21.03
CA ASP A 239 3.12 -9.80 -19.57
C ASP A 239 1.83 -9.28 -18.94
N THR A 240 1.37 -9.90 -17.86
CA THR A 240 0.39 -9.27 -16.97
C THR A 240 1.06 -8.44 -15.90
N GLU A 241 0.40 -7.41 -15.39
CA GLU A 241 0.97 -6.52 -14.39
C GLU A 241 0.14 -6.55 -13.10
N ILE A 242 0.83 -6.66 -11.96
CA ILE A 242 0.22 -6.51 -10.63
C ILE A 242 0.46 -5.10 -10.11
N ALA A 243 -0.62 -4.46 -9.65
CA ALA A 243 -0.59 -3.13 -9.06
C ALA A 243 -1.26 -3.12 -7.68
N LEU A 244 -0.82 -2.21 -6.80
CA LEU A 244 -1.55 -1.86 -5.59
C LEU A 244 -2.47 -0.67 -5.91
N VAL A 245 -3.77 -0.84 -5.67
CA VAL A 245 -4.82 0.13 -6.05
C VAL A 245 -5.67 0.49 -4.84
N TRP A 246 -6.12 1.76 -4.78
CA TRP A 246 -7.05 2.25 -3.76
C TRP A 246 -7.84 3.45 -4.28
N PRO A 247 -9.07 3.72 -3.76
CA PRO A 247 -9.86 4.88 -4.13
C PRO A 247 -9.16 6.19 -3.76
N SER A 248 -9.10 7.15 -4.66
CA SER A 248 -8.45 8.45 -4.43
C SER A 248 -9.06 9.23 -3.26
N THR A 249 -10.36 9.03 -3.01
CA THR A 249 -11.11 9.65 -1.91
C THR A 249 -10.84 9.02 -0.54
N ARG A 250 -10.16 7.85 -0.48
CA ARG A 250 -9.91 7.10 0.75
C ARG A 250 -8.43 6.97 1.10
N THR A 251 -7.62 7.97 0.74
CA THR A 251 -6.20 8.01 1.13
C THR A 251 -6.08 8.45 2.59
N THR A 252 -6.16 7.49 3.52
CA THR A 252 -5.99 7.68 4.96
C THR A 252 -4.52 7.56 5.37
N ASP A 253 -4.18 7.93 6.61
CA ASP A 253 -2.82 7.77 7.14
C ASP A 253 -2.38 6.29 7.12
N LEU A 254 -3.28 5.34 7.41
CA LEU A 254 -3.00 3.88 7.33
C LEU A 254 -2.70 3.43 5.90
N VAL A 255 -3.43 3.96 4.92
CA VAL A 255 -3.17 3.71 3.49
C VAL A 255 -1.78 4.23 3.10
N GLU A 256 -1.40 5.45 3.53
CA GLU A 256 -0.08 6.02 3.27
C GLU A 256 1.06 5.21 3.93
N GLU A 257 0.84 4.73 5.16
CA GLU A 257 1.81 3.87 5.85
C GLU A 257 1.97 2.52 5.13
N PHE A 258 0.87 1.92 4.67
CA PHE A 258 0.95 0.66 3.92
C PHE A 258 1.66 0.84 2.57
N ILE A 259 1.43 1.96 1.87
CA ILE A 259 2.21 2.33 0.68
C ILE A 259 3.70 2.42 1.02
N GLY A 260 4.04 2.98 2.18
CA GLY A 260 5.41 3.04 2.71
C GLY A 260 6.01 1.64 2.89
N VAL A 261 5.24 0.70 3.46
CA VAL A 261 5.64 -0.70 3.65
C VAL A 261 5.87 -1.39 2.29
N VAL A 262 4.95 -1.22 1.35
CA VAL A 262 5.05 -1.85 0.02
C VAL A 262 6.25 -1.32 -0.76
N ARG A 263 6.54 -0.02 -0.68
CA ARG A 263 7.70 0.64 -1.30
C ARG A 263 9.02 0.41 -0.58
N GLY A 264 9.03 -0.33 0.55
CA GLY A 264 10.24 -0.63 1.30
C GLY A 264 10.84 0.56 2.05
N ARG A 265 10.02 1.57 2.43
CA ARG A 265 10.50 2.67 3.26
C ARG A 265 10.94 2.16 4.62
N SER A 266 12.11 2.63 5.10
CA SER A 266 12.59 2.28 6.44
C SER A 266 11.78 3.00 7.53
N GLU A 267 11.79 2.46 8.74
CA GLU A 267 11.13 3.02 9.94
C GLU A 267 11.60 4.45 10.27
N HIS A 268 12.79 4.83 9.81
CA HIS A 268 13.41 6.14 10.03
C HIS A 268 13.16 7.14 8.88
N SER A 269 12.22 6.85 7.97
CA SER A 269 11.87 7.79 6.90
C SER A 269 11.18 9.02 7.51
N SER A 270 11.63 10.23 7.11
CA SER A 270 11.10 11.53 7.59
C SER A 270 9.59 11.75 7.37
N ARG A 271 8.90 10.84 6.70
CA ARG A 271 7.46 10.84 6.47
C ARG A 271 6.71 9.82 7.33
N SER A 272 7.40 8.99 8.13
CA SER A 272 6.75 8.08 9.09
C SER A 272 6.39 8.84 10.38
N PRO A 273 5.22 8.63 10.98
CA PRO A 273 4.84 9.22 12.27
C PRO A 273 5.84 8.88 13.38
N ALA A 274 6.42 7.67 13.36
CA ALA A 274 7.46 7.22 14.30
C ALA A 274 8.79 8.00 14.17
N GLY A 275 9.05 8.65 13.01
CA GLY A 275 10.26 9.45 12.79
C GLY A 275 10.18 10.89 13.32
N LYS A 276 9.04 11.35 13.81
CA LYS A 276 8.84 12.72 14.32
C LYS A 276 9.11 12.91 15.82
N GLY A 277 9.56 11.86 16.52
CA GLY A 277 9.64 11.82 17.99
C GLY A 277 11.01 11.93 18.62
N THR A 278 12.11 12.04 17.87
CA THR A 278 13.43 12.18 18.48
C THR A 278 14.18 13.33 17.83
N GLU A 279 14.09 14.52 18.43
CA GLU A 279 15.04 15.59 18.22
C GLU A 279 16.43 15.06 18.61
N PRO A 280 17.47 15.13 17.76
CA PRO A 280 18.80 14.72 18.16
C PRO A 280 19.31 15.70 19.23
N GLU A 281 19.56 15.19 20.43
CA GLU A 281 20.25 15.89 21.49
C GLU A 281 21.54 16.55 20.93
N PRO A 282 21.83 17.82 21.23
CA PRO A 282 23.00 18.50 20.69
C PRO A 282 24.26 17.81 21.21
N ARG A 283 25.00 17.15 20.33
CA ARG A 283 26.30 16.56 20.65
C ARG A 283 27.23 17.64 21.15
N LYS A 284 27.66 17.54 22.40
CA LYS A 284 28.73 18.34 22.98
C LYS A 284 29.98 18.20 22.10
N PRO A 285 30.72 19.29 21.82
CA PRO A 285 31.94 19.22 21.03
C PRO A 285 33.00 18.39 21.77
N GLN A 286 33.37 17.24 21.19
CA GLN A 286 34.54 16.49 21.64
C GLN A 286 35.80 17.24 21.22
N SER A 287 36.64 17.56 22.21
CA SER A 287 37.96 18.18 22.07
C SER A 287 38.83 17.43 21.08
N ALA A 288 39.47 18.16 20.17
CA ALA A 288 40.39 17.66 19.16
C ALA A 288 41.59 16.93 19.78
N GLY A 289 41.55 15.60 19.82
CA GLY A 289 42.68 14.73 20.09
C GLY A 289 43.50 14.60 18.80
N LYS A 290 44.81 14.97 18.92
CA LYS A 290 45.82 14.87 17.86
C LYS A 290 45.85 13.46 17.25
N ARG A 291 45.60 13.33 15.98
CA ARG A 291 45.83 12.10 15.19
C ARG A 291 47.35 11.83 15.08
N PRO A 292 47.83 10.61 15.36
CA PRO A 292 49.20 10.20 15.03
C PRO A 292 49.33 10.03 13.49
N ARG A 293 50.42 10.49 12.94
CA ARG A 293 50.79 10.30 11.54
C ARG A 293 51.00 8.81 11.21
N PRO A 294 50.49 8.25 10.12
CA PRO A 294 50.80 6.89 9.72
C PRO A 294 52.25 6.78 9.23
N ALA A 295 52.97 5.77 9.75
CA ALA A 295 54.32 5.41 9.37
C ALA A 295 54.37 4.92 7.90
N ARG A 296 55.34 5.47 7.11
CA ARG A 296 55.62 5.05 5.74
C ARG A 296 56.10 3.60 5.72
N LYS A 297 55.47 2.72 5.00
CA LYS A 297 55.93 1.36 4.69
C LYS A 297 57.08 1.46 3.68
N PRO A 298 58.15 0.64 3.83
CA PRO A 298 59.27 0.62 2.89
C PRO A 298 58.88 -0.08 1.57
N ILE A 299 59.39 0.46 0.46
CA ILE A 299 59.22 -0.03 -0.90
C ILE A 299 60.10 -1.28 -1.09
N PRO A 300 59.58 -2.42 -1.57
CA PRO A 300 60.41 -3.56 -1.89
C PRO A 300 61.22 -3.35 -3.17
N SER A 301 62.53 -3.57 -3.08
CA SER A 301 63.49 -3.46 -4.19
C SER A 301 63.24 -4.55 -5.24
N ARG A 302 63.22 -4.08 -6.49
CA ARG A 302 63.07 -4.85 -7.73
C ARG A 302 64.32 -5.73 -7.95
N LYS A 303 64.19 -7.07 -7.84
CA LYS A 303 65.22 -8.03 -8.26
C LYS A 303 65.29 -8.09 -9.80
N LYS A 304 66.50 -7.93 -10.36
CA LYS A 304 66.83 -8.13 -11.77
C LYS A 304 66.74 -9.62 -12.17
N PRO A 305 66.28 -9.96 -13.37
CA PRO A 305 66.28 -11.34 -13.86
C PRO A 305 67.68 -11.79 -14.26
N ALA A 306 68.05 -12.98 -13.85
CA ALA A 306 69.29 -13.65 -14.25
C ALA A 306 69.15 -14.24 -15.67
N ARG A 307 70.14 -13.98 -16.50
CA ARG A 307 70.31 -14.56 -17.84
C ARG A 307 70.59 -16.07 -17.76
N GLY A 308 69.71 -16.85 -18.40
CA GLY A 308 69.95 -18.24 -18.62
C GLY A 308 71.01 -18.49 -19.69
N ARG A 309 71.87 -19.47 -19.44
CA ARG A 309 72.90 -19.96 -20.34
C ARG A 309 72.44 -21.30 -20.94
N LYS A 310 72.64 -21.42 -22.23
CA LYS A 310 72.37 -22.61 -23.02
C LYS A 310 73.17 -23.85 -22.57
N ARG A 311 72.51 -24.98 -22.57
CA ARG A 311 72.91 -26.21 -23.33
C ARG A 311 71.70 -27.07 -23.54
#